data_dacc80e8bddfbf77dd63cc59498ebbe3
#
_entry.id   dacc80e8bddfbf77dd63cc59498ebbe3
#
_cell.length_a   1.000
_cell.length_b   1.000
_cell.length_c   1.000
_cell.angle_alpha   90.00
_cell.angle_beta   90.00
_cell.angle_gamma   90.00
#
_symmetry.space_group_name_H-M   'P 1'
#
loop_
_entity.id
_entity.type
_entity.pdbx_description
1 polymer ?
#
loop_
_entity_poly.entity_id
_entity_poly.type
_entity_poly.pdbx_seq_one_letter_code
_entity_poly.pdbx_strand_id
1 'polypeptide(L)'
;MADLSAPTSDRYGGPMSTHIRYEVSGSIGTITIDRPEKRNAITYAMLNDLITVFREAGADERSRVIILTGVPGSFCAGTDLADLATIPGTERGLRGEAGAHDVWWPAVACPKPVIAAIDGPAVGMGAEYSSHCDVRIGTPKARFAWNFAHRGLVPDTGAGSWLLPRLIGVQPALRLLYSGEMIGSEEALRLGFLSAVVASEDLAAAARAEAERFLQGSPMSLRLIKELVYEGFGRDLPAHMAAHTTALAGCFKSDDHREGVAAFLERRPASFTGR
;
A
#
# COMPACT_ATOMS: atom_id res chain seq x y z
N MET A 1 -24.06 2.96 -11.37
CA MET A 1 -23.86 3.58 -10.05
C MET A 1 -24.36 2.58 -9.05
N ALA A 2 -23.47 1.78 -8.48
CA ALA A 2 -23.82 0.89 -7.38
C ALA A 2 -23.74 1.70 -6.08
N ASP A 3 -24.75 1.55 -5.26
CA ASP A 3 -24.87 2.20 -3.95
C ASP A 3 -23.76 1.70 -3.01
N LEU A 4 -22.80 2.56 -2.67
CA LEU A 4 -21.65 2.27 -1.80
C LEU A 4 -21.99 2.40 -0.31
N SER A 5 -23.28 2.49 0.07
CA SER A 5 -23.72 2.78 1.43
C SER A 5 -24.07 1.56 2.29
N ALA A 6 -23.96 0.33 1.80
CA ALA A 6 -24.22 -0.84 2.61
C ALA A 6 -22.94 -1.32 3.34
N PRO A 7 -22.91 -1.39 4.70
CA PRO A 7 -21.82 -2.00 5.41
C PRO A 7 -21.80 -3.50 5.07
N THR A 8 -20.72 -3.97 4.43
CA THR A 8 -20.46 -5.40 4.27
C THR A 8 -20.43 -6.01 5.67
N SER A 9 -21.37 -6.94 5.95
CA SER A 9 -21.47 -7.64 7.22
C SER A 9 -20.11 -8.22 7.60
N ASP A 10 -19.67 -7.83 8.78
CA ASP A 10 -18.50 -8.30 9.50
C ASP A 10 -18.49 -9.83 9.59
N ARG A 11 -17.78 -10.52 8.71
CA ARG A 11 -17.67 -11.98 8.74
C ARG A 11 -16.83 -12.51 9.90
N TYR A 12 -16.10 -11.62 10.57
CA TYR A 12 -15.19 -11.94 11.68
C TYR A 12 -15.40 -11.00 12.86
N GLY A 13 -16.65 -10.55 13.09
CA GLY A 13 -17.09 -9.53 14.02
C GLY A 13 -16.48 -9.62 15.42
N GLY A 14 -15.59 -8.70 15.71
CA GLY A 14 -14.99 -8.44 17.01
C GLY A 14 -14.63 -6.95 17.13
N PRO A 15 -14.36 -6.44 18.34
CA PRO A 15 -13.85 -5.08 18.51
C PRO A 15 -12.53 -4.94 17.74
N MET A 16 -12.29 -3.76 17.13
CA MET A 16 -11.03 -3.45 16.44
C MET A 16 -9.83 -3.80 17.34
N SER A 17 -8.84 -4.48 16.77
CA SER A 17 -7.65 -4.86 17.51
C SER A 17 -6.82 -3.61 17.84
N THR A 18 -6.19 -3.61 19.01
CA THR A 18 -5.25 -2.54 19.40
C THR A 18 -3.94 -2.58 18.61
N HIS A 19 -3.78 -3.56 17.72
CA HIS A 19 -2.54 -3.82 16.99
C HIS A 19 -2.40 -3.08 15.66
N ILE A 20 -3.47 -2.44 15.17
CA ILE A 20 -3.42 -1.56 13.98
C ILE A 20 -3.78 -0.15 14.43
N ARG A 21 -2.80 0.76 14.35
CA ARG A 21 -2.99 2.15 14.76
C ARG A 21 -2.98 3.07 13.55
N TYR A 22 -3.80 4.11 13.60
CA TYR A 22 -3.81 5.20 12.63
C TYR A 22 -3.70 6.53 13.32
N GLU A 23 -2.71 7.32 12.93
CA GLU A 23 -2.44 8.64 13.50
C GLU A 23 -2.18 9.64 12.37
N VAL A 24 -2.57 10.90 12.56
CA VAL A 24 -2.34 11.99 11.59
C VAL A 24 -1.47 13.06 12.22
N SER A 25 -0.39 13.41 11.55
CA SER A 25 0.51 14.52 11.94
C SER A 25 0.79 15.42 10.72
N GLY A 26 0.34 16.66 10.80
CA GLY A 26 0.26 17.50 9.60
C GLY A 26 -0.74 16.89 8.61
N SER A 27 -0.35 16.81 7.35
CA SER A 27 -1.17 16.18 6.30
C SER A 27 -0.73 14.74 5.96
N ILE A 28 -0.04 14.06 6.89
CA ILE A 28 0.47 12.70 6.72
C ILE A 28 -0.24 11.79 7.72
N GLY A 29 -0.93 10.77 7.21
CA GLY A 29 -1.48 9.68 7.99
C GLY A 29 -0.44 8.56 8.13
N THR A 30 -0.28 7.98 9.32
CA THR A 30 0.58 6.84 9.56
C THR A 30 -0.23 5.66 10.07
N ILE A 31 -0.18 4.55 9.34
CA ILE A 31 -0.75 3.26 9.75
C ILE A 31 0.40 2.42 10.29
N THR A 32 0.29 1.98 11.53
CA THR A 32 1.32 1.20 12.21
C THR A 32 0.79 -0.19 12.61
N ILE A 33 1.50 -1.23 12.18
CA ILE A 33 1.28 -2.60 12.66
C ILE A 33 2.08 -2.76 13.96
N ASP A 34 1.39 -3.01 15.07
CA ASP A 34 1.97 -3.03 16.42
C ASP A 34 1.65 -4.33 17.16
N ARG A 35 2.45 -5.36 16.89
CA ARG A 35 2.41 -6.66 17.55
C ARG A 35 3.84 -7.23 17.66
N PRO A 36 4.73 -6.55 18.38
CA PRO A 36 6.18 -6.86 18.38
C PRO A 36 6.49 -8.25 18.88
N GLU A 37 5.72 -8.79 19.85
CA GLU A 37 5.90 -10.12 20.43
C GLU A 37 5.71 -11.26 19.41
N LYS A 38 5.05 -10.98 18.28
CA LYS A 38 4.83 -11.89 17.15
C LYS A 38 5.50 -11.36 15.87
N ARG A 39 6.45 -10.43 15.97
CA ARG A 39 7.12 -9.79 14.81
C ARG A 39 6.11 -9.23 13.82
N ASN A 40 5.03 -8.64 14.33
CA ASN A 40 3.94 -8.07 13.52
C ASN A 40 3.26 -9.10 12.60
N ALA A 41 3.21 -10.39 12.98
CA ALA A 41 2.39 -11.38 12.29
C ALA A 41 0.92 -11.00 12.39
N ILE A 42 0.20 -11.07 11.27
CA ILE A 42 -1.18 -10.60 11.12
C ILE A 42 -2.15 -11.77 11.33
N THR A 43 -3.08 -11.61 12.28
CA THR A 43 -4.27 -12.45 12.41
C THR A 43 -5.33 -12.03 11.39
N TYR A 44 -6.37 -12.87 11.18
CA TYR A 44 -7.49 -12.49 10.32
C TYR A 44 -8.26 -11.29 10.85
N ALA A 45 -8.37 -11.13 12.18
CA ALA A 45 -8.96 -9.93 12.79
C ALA A 45 -8.14 -8.68 12.44
N MET A 46 -6.82 -8.71 12.67
CA MET A 46 -5.92 -7.61 12.31
C MET A 46 -5.95 -7.27 10.82
N LEU A 47 -6.17 -8.29 9.97
CA LEU A 47 -6.28 -8.08 8.54
C LEU A 47 -7.51 -7.25 8.17
N ASN A 48 -8.68 -7.58 8.79
CA ASN A 48 -9.90 -6.81 8.61
C ASN A 48 -9.74 -5.39 9.14
N ASP A 49 -9.09 -5.23 10.28
CA ASP A 49 -8.76 -3.91 10.84
C ASP A 49 -7.87 -3.11 9.89
N LEU A 50 -6.85 -3.73 9.30
CA LEU A 50 -5.97 -3.07 8.36
C LEU A 50 -6.72 -2.58 7.11
N ILE A 51 -7.62 -3.41 6.56
CA ILE A 51 -8.49 -3.02 5.44
C ILE A 51 -9.38 -1.85 5.83
N THR A 52 -10.01 -1.92 7.02
CA THR A 52 -10.89 -0.86 7.55
C THR A 52 -10.11 0.44 7.74
N VAL A 53 -8.94 0.37 8.36
CA VAL A 53 -8.08 1.54 8.60
C VAL A 53 -7.60 2.16 7.28
N PHE A 54 -7.31 1.38 6.25
CA PHE A 54 -6.99 1.96 4.92
C PHE A 54 -8.18 2.70 4.30
N ARG A 55 -9.42 2.21 4.46
CA ARG A 55 -10.63 2.91 4.00
C ARG A 55 -10.82 4.22 4.77
N GLU A 56 -10.71 4.18 6.10
CA GLU A 56 -10.80 5.36 6.97
C GLU A 56 -9.71 6.38 6.61
N ALA A 57 -8.46 5.94 6.50
CA ALA A 57 -7.34 6.80 6.12
C ALA A 57 -7.52 7.39 4.70
N GLY A 58 -8.09 6.63 3.78
CA GLY A 58 -8.43 7.09 2.44
C GLY A 58 -9.48 8.21 2.44
N ALA A 59 -10.46 8.14 3.32
CA ALA A 59 -11.55 9.11 3.47
C ALA A 59 -11.21 10.29 4.40
N ASP A 60 -10.19 10.19 5.24
CA ASP A 60 -9.83 11.21 6.24
C ASP A 60 -9.26 12.48 5.59
N GLU A 61 -10.03 13.56 5.53
CA GLU A 61 -9.61 14.84 4.94
C GLU A 61 -8.39 15.48 5.61
N ARG A 62 -8.03 15.07 6.83
CA ARG A 62 -6.86 15.57 7.53
C ARG A 62 -5.53 15.08 6.95
N SER A 63 -5.54 13.94 6.25
CA SER A 63 -4.35 13.38 5.61
C SER A 63 -4.43 13.41 4.09
N ARG A 64 -3.28 13.58 3.44
CA ARG A 64 -3.13 13.60 1.97
C ARG A 64 -2.18 12.53 1.44
N VAL A 65 -1.33 11.99 2.31
CA VAL A 65 -0.37 10.91 2.05
C VAL A 65 -0.42 9.94 3.22
N ILE A 66 -0.29 8.65 2.94
CA ILE A 66 -0.29 7.59 3.95
C ILE A 66 1.10 6.95 4.03
N ILE A 67 1.58 6.70 5.24
CA ILE A 67 2.75 5.89 5.53
C ILE A 67 2.25 4.59 6.20
N LEU A 68 2.61 3.42 5.65
CA LEU A 68 2.44 2.12 6.29
C LEU A 68 3.76 1.67 6.87
N THR A 69 3.77 1.33 8.15
CA THR A 69 4.96 0.82 8.84
C THR A 69 4.62 -0.25 9.88
N GLY A 70 5.61 -0.96 10.34
CA GLY A 70 5.54 -1.77 11.56
C GLY A 70 6.29 -1.11 12.70
N VAL A 71 6.04 -1.51 13.94
CA VAL A 71 6.91 -1.12 15.05
C VAL A 71 8.35 -1.62 14.82
N PRO A 72 9.38 -0.92 15.34
CA PRO A 72 10.78 -1.21 15.02
C PRO A 72 11.16 -2.69 15.19
N GLY A 73 11.95 -3.21 14.22
CA GLY A 73 12.48 -4.56 14.21
C GLY A 73 11.70 -5.55 13.34
N SER A 74 10.48 -5.25 12.91
CA SER A 74 9.76 -6.05 11.92
C SER A 74 8.68 -5.20 11.24
N PHE A 75 8.61 -5.26 9.92
CA PHE A 75 7.48 -4.69 9.20
C PHE A 75 6.24 -5.58 9.37
N CYS A 76 6.33 -6.84 8.91
CA CYS A 76 5.30 -7.85 9.10
C CYS A 76 5.87 -9.24 8.75
N ALA A 77 5.84 -10.18 9.69
CA ALA A 77 6.35 -11.53 9.49
C ALA A 77 5.39 -12.45 8.72
N GLY A 78 4.25 -11.94 8.26
CA GLY A 78 3.23 -12.68 7.51
C GLY A 78 1.99 -13.02 8.32
N THR A 79 1.21 -13.98 7.83
CA THR A 79 0.00 -14.48 8.52
C THR A 79 0.40 -15.23 9.80
N ASP A 80 -0.32 -14.99 10.90
CA ASP A 80 -0.17 -15.78 12.11
C ASP A 80 -0.67 -17.21 11.86
N LEU A 81 0.27 -18.17 11.80
CA LEU A 81 -0.05 -19.57 11.48
C LEU A 81 -0.90 -20.26 12.55
N ALA A 82 -0.80 -19.82 13.81
CA ALA A 82 -1.64 -20.36 14.88
C ALA A 82 -3.08 -19.89 14.70
N ASP A 83 -3.30 -18.63 14.34
CA ASP A 83 -4.62 -18.08 14.00
C ASP A 83 -5.18 -18.74 12.73
N LEU A 84 -4.36 -18.86 11.68
CA LEU A 84 -4.73 -19.55 10.44
C LEU A 84 -5.19 -20.99 10.68
N ALA A 85 -4.58 -21.71 11.62
CA ALA A 85 -4.96 -23.09 11.95
C ALA A 85 -6.36 -23.22 12.56
N THR A 86 -6.91 -22.16 13.13
CA THR A 86 -8.27 -22.13 13.71
C THR A 86 -9.35 -21.99 12.65
N ILE A 87 -9.02 -21.56 11.42
CA ILE A 87 -9.97 -21.29 10.36
C ILE A 87 -10.14 -22.56 9.50
N PRO A 88 -11.39 -23.00 9.24
CA PRO A 88 -11.63 -24.13 8.36
C PRO A 88 -10.95 -23.98 6.99
N GLY A 89 -10.36 -25.05 6.46
CA GLY A 89 -9.61 -25.00 5.21
C GLY A 89 -10.42 -24.47 4.02
N THR A 90 -11.75 -24.72 4.02
CA THR A 90 -12.69 -24.23 3.01
C THR A 90 -12.95 -22.72 3.08
N GLU A 91 -12.64 -22.08 4.21
CA GLU A 91 -12.85 -20.63 4.44
C GLU A 91 -11.54 -19.84 4.36
N ARG A 92 -10.38 -20.52 4.32
CA ARG A 92 -9.07 -19.89 4.20
C ARG A 92 -8.92 -19.22 2.85
N GLY A 93 -8.48 -17.98 2.86
CA GLY A 93 -8.24 -17.21 1.62
C GLY A 93 -9.50 -16.65 0.95
N LEU A 94 -10.71 -16.96 1.44
CA LEU A 94 -11.95 -16.39 0.91
C LEU A 94 -12.18 -15.00 1.53
N ARG A 95 -11.74 -13.97 0.83
CA ARG A 95 -11.86 -12.56 1.24
C ARG A 95 -12.72 -11.81 0.25
N GLY A 96 -14.00 -11.64 0.58
CA GLY A 96 -14.90 -10.83 -0.24
C GLY A 96 -15.25 -11.47 -1.61
N GLU A 97 -16.00 -10.72 -2.39
CA GLU A 97 -16.35 -11.10 -3.77
C GLU A 97 -15.17 -10.89 -4.72
N ALA A 98 -15.08 -11.71 -5.75
CA ALA A 98 -14.10 -11.53 -6.83
C ALA A 98 -14.27 -10.11 -7.43
N GLY A 99 -13.22 -9.28 -7.35
CA GLY A 99 -13.24 -7.90 -7.85
C GLY A 99 -13.31 -6.80 -6.80
N ALA A 100 -13.46 -7.13 -5.51
CA ALA A 100 -13.38 -6.15 -4.42
C ALA A 100 -11.91 -5.75 -4.19
N HIS A 101 -11.36 -4.87 -5.02
CA HIS A 101 -9.96 -4.43 -4.97
C HIS A 101 -9.56 -3.84 -3.61
N ASP A 102 -10.47 -3.16 -2.93
CA ASP A 102 -10.25 -2.55 -1.63
C ASP A 102 -10.06 -3.57 -0.49
N VAL A 103 -10.55 -4.79 -0.68
CA VAL A 103 -10.34 -5.91 0.25
C VAL A 103 -9.00 -6.58 0.02
N TRP A 104 -8.67 -6.86 -1.25
CA TRP A 104 -7.44 -7.56 -1.61
C TRP A 104 -6.21 -6.66 -1.57
N TRP A 105 -6.33 -5.43 -2.08
CA TRP A 105 -5.25 -4.48 -2.24
C TRP A 105 -5.59 -3.11 -1.63
N PRO A 106 -5.77 -3.02 -0.31
CA PRO A 106 -6.28 -1.80 0.32
C PRO A 106 -5.36 -0.58 0.12
N ALA A 107 -4.04 -0.77 0.05
CA ALA A 107 -3.13 0.34 -0.21
C ALA A 107 -3.19 0.81 -1.67
N VAL A 108 -3.44 -0.09 -2.64
CA VAL A 108 -3.68 0.29 -4.05
C VAL A 108 -5.00 1.02 -4.20
N ALA A 109 -6.07 0.51 -3.55
CA ALA A 109 -7.41 1.10 -3.58
C ALA A 109 -7.51 2.44 -2.83
N CYS A 110 -6.57 2.69 -1.90
CA CYS A 110 -6.51 3.98 -1.20
C CYS A 110 -6.27 5.11 -2.22
N PRO A 111 -7.13 6.17 -2.24
CA PRO A 111 -7.03 7.24 -3.24
C PRO A 111 -5.82 8.17 -3.02
N LYS A 112 -5.06 7.95 -1.95
CA LYS A 112 -3.89 8.73 -1.58
C LYS A 112 -2.62 7.98 -1.90
N PRO A 113 -1.47 8.66 -2.13
CA PRO A 113 -0.18 8.00 -2.16
C PRO A 113 0.09 7.24 -0.86
N VAL A 114 0.65 6.03 -0.99
CA VAL A 114 1.00 5.15 0.14
C VAL A 114 2.48 4.80 0.08
N ILE A 115 3.20 5.10 1.15
CA ILE A 115 4.64 4.82 1.31
C ILE A 115 4.77 3.69 2.33
N ALA A 116 5.49 2.61 2.00
CA ALA A 116 5.91 1.63 2.99
C ALA A 116 7.25 2.03 3.59
N ALA A 117 7.32 2.13 4.92
CA ALA A 117 8.54 2.31 5.69
C ALA A 117 8.88 1.00 6.40
N ILE A 118 9.98 0.35 5.98
CA ILE A 118 10.23 -1.07 6.25
C ILE A 118 11.52 -1.25 7.08
N ASP A 119 11.38 -1.59 8.37
CA ASP A 119 12.50 -2.00 9.23
C ASP A 119 12.36 -3.48 9.61
N GLY A 120 13.31 -4.32 9.19
CA GLY A 120 13.27 -5.76 9.43
C GLY A 120 12.42 -6.57 8.45
N PRO A 121 11.92 -7.76 8.85
CA PRO A 121 11.26 -8.69 7.95
C PRO A 121 9.90 -8.20 7.42
N ALA A 122 9.70 -8.40 6.11
CA ALA A 122 8.44 -8.33 5.39
C ALA A 122 8.28 -9.66 4.64
N VAL A 123 7.55 -10.64 5.21
CA VAL A 123 7.51 -12.03 4.74
C VAL A 123 6.07 -12.45 4.45
N GLY A 124 5.85 -13.25 3.40
CA GLY A 124 4.54 -13.71 3.00
C GLY A 124 3.58 -12.55 2.83
N MET A 125 2.52 -12.49 3.64
CA MET A 125 1.57 -11.37 3.63
C MET A 125 2.24 -10.00 3.86
N GLY A 126 3.31 -9.92 4.65
CA GLY A 126 4.07 -8.69 4.83
C GLY A 126 4.76 -8.23 3.54
N ALA A 127 5.31 -9.17 2.75
CA ALA A 127 5.86 -8.88 1.44
C ALA A 127 4.76 -8.46 0.45
N GLU A 128 3.59 -9.11 0.50
CA GLU A 128 2.41 -8.73 -0.29
C GLU A 128 1.98 -7.29 0.02
N TYR A 129 1.76 -6.95 1.31
CA TYR A 129 1.37 -5.60 1.71
C TYR A 129 2.41 -4.53 1.37
N SER A 130 3.71 -4.86 1.47
CA SER A 130 4.75 -3.94 0.99
C SER A 130 4.68 -3.72 -0.53
N SER A 131 4.25 -4.74 -1.29
CA SER A 131 4.05 -4.65 -2.75
C SER A 131 2.83 -3.80 -3.13
N HIS A 132 1.83 -3.68 -2.24
CA HIS A 132 0.64 -2.84 -2.47
C HIS A 132 0.93 -1.34 -2.37
N CYS A 133 1.99 -0.94 -1.66
CA CYS A 133 2.33 0.47 -1.50
C CYS A 133 2.92 1.05 -2.78
N ASP A 134 2.76 2.35 -3.00
CA ASP A 134 3.25 3.02 -4.20
C ASP A 134 4.78 3.15 -4.18
N VAL A 135 5.34 3.50 -3.02
CA VAL A 135 6.79 3.63 -2.78
C VAL A 135 7.21 2.83 -1.55
N ARG A 136 8.41 2.29 -1.54
CA ARG A 136 9.01 1.51 -0.43
C ARG A 136 10.37 2.05 -0.08
N ILE A 137 10.56 2.40 1.21
CA ILE A 137 11.84 2.79 1.80
C ILE A 137 12.19 1.74 2.85
N GLY A 138 13.38 1.18 2.79
CA GLY A 138 13.83 0.15 3.73
C GLY A 138 15.04 0.58 4.55
N THR A 139 15.34 -0.22 5.58
CA THR A 139 16.59 -0.14 6.34
C THR A 139 17.54 -1.26 5.91
N PRO A 140 18.83 -1.24 6.31
CA PRO A 140 19.73 -2.38 6.10
C PRO A 140 19.24 -3.70 6.72
N LYS A 141 18.29 -3.64 7.65
CA LYS A 141 17.65 -4.82 8.27
C LYS A 141 16.48 -5.36 7.46
N ALA A 142 15.96 -4.61 6.49
CA ALA A 142 14.80 -5.04 5.69
C ALA A 142 15.11 -6.34 4.95
N ARG A 143 14.16 -7.27 5.02
CA ARG A 143 14.23 -8.59 4.38
C ARG A 143 12.88 -8.92 3.77
N PHE A 144 12.89 -9.51 2.59
CA PHE A 144 11.67 -9.80 1.83
C PHE A 144 11.65 -11.26 1.39
N ALA A 145 10.50 -11.94 1.57
CA ALA A 145 10.30 -13.28 1.05
C ALA A 145 8.83 -13.53 0.68
N TRP A 146 8.60 -14.06 -0.52
CA TRP A 146 7.29 -14.54 -0.99
C TRP A 146 7.25 -16.07 -0.94
N ASN A 147 7.34 -16.65 0.25
CA ASN A 147 7.59 -18.07 0.48
C ASN A 147 6.33 -18.95 0.47
N PHE A 148 5.32 -18.59 -0.32
CA PHE A 148 4.04 -19.28 -0.41
C PHE A 148 4.16 -20.69 -1.00
N ALA A 149 4.97 -20.86 -2.06
CA ALA A 149 5.18 -22.15 -2.72
C ALA A 149 5.67 -23.24 -1.76
N HIS A 150 6.49 -22.89 -0.75
CA HIS A 150 6.94 -23.82 0.28
C HIS A 150 5.82 -24.34 1.22
N ARG A 151 4.63 -23.77 1.11
CA ARG A 151 3.40 -24.16 1.84
C ARG A 151 2.31 -24.67 0.92
N GLY A 152 2.65 -24.94 -0.36
CA GLY A 152 1.69 -25.37 -1.36
C GLY A 152 0.66 -24.29 -1.74
N LEU A 153 1.01 -23.02 -1.59
CA LEU A 153 0.14 -21.89 -1.86
C LEU A 153 0.71 -21.01 -2.98
N VAL A 154 -0.16 -20.28 -3.66
CA VAL A 154 0.18 -19.09 -4.43
C VAL A 154 0.16 -17.86 -3.52
N PRO A 155 0.73 -16.71 -3.92
CA PRO A 155 0.61 -15.45 -3.16
C PRO A 155 -0.84 -15.16 -2.76
N ASP A 156 -1.07 -14.99 -1.45
CA ASP A 156 -2.41 -15.01 -0.85
C ASP A 156 -3.27 -13.79 -1.17
N THR A 157 -2.66 -12.64 -1.48
CA THR A 157 -3.38 -11.45 -1.97
C THR A 157 -3.33 -11.31 -3.49
N GLY A 158 -2.49 -12.09 -4.16
CA GLY A 158 -2.23 -11.99 -5.60
C GLY A 158 -1.23 -10.91 -6.00
N ALA A 159 -0.74 -10.08 -5.08
CA ALA A 159 0.26 -9.05 -5.38
C ALA A 159 1.58 -9.64 -5.89
N GLY A 160 2.03 -10.74 -5.30
CA GLY A 160 3.25 -11.44 -5.74
C GLY A 160 3.15 -11.94 -7.17
N SER A 161 1.99 -12.35 -7.64
CA SER A 161 1.81 -12.81 -9.02
C SER A 161 1.45 -11.68 -10.00
N TRP A 162 0.92 -10.55 -9.53
CA TRP A 162 0.49 -9.43 -10.37
C TRP A 162 1.39 -8.19 -10.29
N LEU A 163 1.63 -7.68 -9.08
CA LEU A 163 2.43 -6.45 -8.88
C LEU A 163 3.93 -6.72 -8.92
N LEU A 164 4.41 -7.77 -8.25
CA LEU A 164 5.84 -8.02 -8.15
C LEU A 164 6.55 -8.11 -9.51
N PRO A 165 6.04 -8.86 -10.53
CA PRO A 165 6.68 -8.89 -11.84
C PRO A 165 6.64 -7.54 -12.58
N ARG A 166 5.71 -6.65 -12.23
CA ARG A 166 5.66 -5.27 -12.76
C ARG A 166 6.62 -4.33 -12.05
N LEU A 167 6.97 -4.62 -10.81
CA LEU A 167 7.93 -3.85 -10.03
C LEU A 167 9.38 -4.23 -10.35
N ILE A 168 9.68 -5.52 -10.48
CA ILE A 168 11.08 -6.02 -10.58
C ILE A 168 11.36 -6.82 -11.85
N GLY A 169 10.39 -6.95 -12.74
CA GLY A 169 10.48 -7.78 -13.94
C GLY A 169 10.06 -9.23 -13.69
N VAL A 170 9.66 -9.92 -14.78
CA VAL A 170 9.08 -11.28 -14.69
C VAL A 170 10.08 -12.31 -14.15
N GLN A 171 11.32 -12.32 -14.68
CA GLN A 171 12.30 -13.33 -14.30
C GLN A 171 12.74 -13.24 -12.83
N PRO A 172 13.11 -12.07 -12.29
CA PRO A 172 13.39 -11.96 -10.85
C PRO A 172 12.18 -12.32 -9.97
N ALA A 173 10.98 -11.89 -10.36
CA ALA A 173 9.76 -12.21 -9.62
C ALA A 173 9.52 -13.73 -9.54
N LEU A 174 9.59 -14.44 -10.67
CA LEU A 174 9.43 -15.90 -10.69
C LEU A 174 10.51 -16.60 -9.87
N ARG A 175 11.77 -16.13 -9.94
CA ARG A 175 12.85 -16.68 -9.10
C ARG A 175 12.48 -16.61 -7.61
N LEU A 176 12.04 -15.43 -7.13
CA LEU A 176 11.67 -15.24 -5.73
C LEU A 176 10.41 -16.03 -5.34
N LEU A 177 9.41 -16.07 -6.20
CA LEU A 177 8.16 -16.79 -5.95
C LEU A 177 8.34 -18.32 -5.92
N TYR A 178 9.22 -18.88 -6.77
CA TYR A 178 9.47 -20.32 -6.82
C TYR A 178 10.41 -20.77 -5.71
N SER A 179 11.51 -20.03 -5.50
CA SER A 179 12.48 -20.39 -4.46
C SER A 179 12.01 -20.04 -3.04
N GLY A 180 11.10 -19.08 -2.90
CA GLY A 180 10.73 -18.53 -1.59
C GLY A 180 11.93 -17.96 -0.81
N GLU A 181 13.06 -17.73 -1.48
CA GLU A 181 14.27 -17.20 -0.86
C GLU A 181 14.03 -15.82 -0.24
N MET A 182 14.77 -15.55 0.81
CA MET A 182 14.74 -14.24 1.47
C MET A 182 15.84 -13.35 0.90
N ILE A 183 15.46 -12.21 0.34
CA ILE A 183 16.41 -11.20 -0.14
C ILE A 183 16.58 -10.07 0.88
N GLY A 184 17.78 -9.49 0.91
CA GLY A 184 18.08 -8.32 1.75
C GLY A 184 17.73 -7.01 1.06
N SER A 185 17.91 -5.91 1.80
CA SER A 185 17.65 -4.56 1.33
C SER A 185 18.50 -4.15 0.12
N GLU A 186 19.75 -4.57 0.06
CA GLU A 186 20.65 -4.29 -1.06
C GLU A 186 20.15 -4.91 -2.36
N GLU A 187 19.78 -6.19 -2.34
CA GLU A 187 19.22 -6.88 -3.51
C GLU A 187 17.85 -6.30 -3.88
N ALA A 188 17.00 -5.99 -2.89
CA ALA A 188 15.71 -5.36 -3.12
C ALA A 188 15.83 -3.97 -3.77
N LEU A 189 16.86 -3.19 -3.38
CA LEU A 189 17.18 -1.92 -4.01
C LEU A 189 17.69 -2.13 -5.45
N ARG A 190 18.60 -3.08 -5.65
CA ARG A 190 19.15 -3.41 -6.98
C ARG A 190 18.07 -3.86 -7.96
N LEU A 191 17.08 -4.60 -7.49
CA LEU A 191 15.94 -5.05 -8.28
C LEU A 191 14.90 -3.94 -8.53
N GLY A 192 14.99 -2.79 -7.87
CA GLY A 192 14.01 -1.70 -7.94
C GLY A 192 12.75 -1.94 -7.10
N PHE A 193 12.76 -2.93 -6.20
CA PHE A 193 11.68 -3.14 -5.25
C PHE A 193 11.67 -2.06 -4.16
N LEU A 194 12.84 -1.71 -3.62
CA LEU A 194 13.01 -0.54 -2.77
C LEU A 194 13.44 0.67 -3.59
N SER A 195 12.94 1.85 -3.24
CA SER A 195 13.37 3.14 -3.80
C SER A 195 14.60 3.70 -3.09
N ALA A 196 14.77 3.37 -1.80
CA ALA A 196 15.90 3.80 -1.00
C ALA A 196 16.15 2.84 0.16
N VAL A 197 17.40 2.85 0.66
CA VAL A 197 17.82 2.21 1.92
C VAL A 197 18.47 3.27 2.80
N VAL A 198 17.94 3.44 4.02
CA VAL A 198 18.40 4.45 4.98
C VAL A 198 18.70 3.80 6.34
N ALA A 199 19.46 4.44 7.21
CA ALA A 199 19.68 3.93 8.57
C ALA A 199 18.37 3.74 9.33
N SER A 200 18.30 2.78 10.27
CA SER A 200 17.05 2.46 10.98
C SER A 200 16.51 3.66 11.76
N GLU A 201 17.38 4.47 12.34
CA GLU A 201 17.07 5.70 13.05
C GLU A 201 16.50 6.80 12.15
N ASP A 202 16.84 6.77 10.86
CA ASP A 202 16.40 7.77 9.87
C ASP A 202 15.14 7.38 9.12
N LEU A 203 14.64 6.14 9.28
CA LEU A 203 13.55 5.61 8.47
C LEU A 203 12.28 6.47 8.53
N ALA A 204 11.87 6.86 9.73
CA ALA A 204 10.67 7.68 9.92
C ALA A 204 10.84 9.06 9.27
N ALA A 205 12.01 9.68 9.41
CA ALA A 205 12.33 10.98 8.80
C ALA A 205 12.36 10.88 7.27
N ALA A 206 12.95 9.82 6.72
CA ALA A 206 13.01 9.59 5.27
C ALA A 206 11.62 9.36 4.66
N ALA A 207 10.78 8.54 5.30
CA ALA A 207 9.40 8.32 4.87
C ALA A 207 8.57 9.61 4.92
N ARG A 208 8.76 10.42 5.97
CA ARG A 208 8.13 11.72 6.09
C ARG A 208 8.59 12.68 5.01
N ALA A 209 9.89 12.77 4.75
CA ALA A 209 10.44 13.63 3.70
C ALA A 209 9.92 13.26 2.32
N GLU A 210 9.75 11.96 2.03
CA GLU A 210 9.14 11.50 0.79
C GLU A 210 7.66 11.88 0.71
N ALA A 211 6.92 11.73 1.80
CA ALA A 211 5.52 12.17 1.89
C ALA A 211 5.40 13.68 1.68
N GLU A 212 6.30 14.49 2.24
CA GLU A 212 6.33 15.96 2.07
C GLU A 212 6.58 16.38 0.62
N ARG A 213 7.35 15.59 -0.17
CA ARG A 213 7.47 15.79 -1.63
C ARG A 213 6.13 15.59 -2.33
N PHE A 214 5.38 14.54 -1.96
CA PHE A 214 4.07 14.27 -2.55
C PHE A 214 3.03 15.33 -2.16
N LEU A 215 3.12 15.89 -0.95
CA LEU A 215 2.24 16.98 -0.50
C LEU A 215 2.35 18.26 -1.34
N GLN A 216 3.40 18.43 -2.13
CA GLN A 216 3.56 19.54 -3.07
C GLN A 216 2.66 19.39 -4.31
N GLY A 217 2.13 18.20 -4.58
CA GLY A 217 1.20 17.95 -5.68
C GLY A 217 -0.27 18.20 -5.28
N SER A 218 -1.13 18.48 -6.27
CA SER A 218 -2.58 18.54 -6.06
C SER A 218 -3.13 17.18 -5.62
N PRO A 219 -3.94 17.10 -4.55
CA PRO A 219 -4.56 15.84 -4.11
C PRO A 219 -5.38 15.17 -5.23
N MET A 220 -6.11 15.97 -6.00
CA MET A 220 -6.88 15.47 -7.15
C MET A 220 -5.96 14.84 -8.21
N SER A 221 -4.87 15.51 -8.55
CA SER A 221 -3.92 15.00 -9.55
C SER A 221 -3.23 13.73 -9.07
N LEU A 222 -2.79 13.66 -7.81
CA LEU A 222 -2.15 12.47 -7.23
C LEU A 222 -3.08 11.27 -7.27
N ARG A 223 -4.36 11.44 -6.90
CA ARG A 223 -5.37 10.40 -6.98
C ARG A 223 -5.56 9.92 -8.43
N LEU A 224 -5.79 10.83 -9.37
CA LEU A 224 -6.02 10.46 -10.77
C LEU A 224 -4.80 9.80 -11.42
N ILE A 225 -3.58 10.24 -11.10
CA ILE A 225 -2.34 9.58 -11.55
C ILE A 225 -2.29 8.14 -11.05
N LYS A 226 -2.56 7.91 -9.76
CA LYS A 226 -2.57 6.56 -9.17
C LYS A 226 -3.61 5.67 -9.86
N GLU A 227 -4.85 6.14 -10.03
CA GLU A 227 -5.91 5.43 -10.74
C GLU A 227 -5.48 5.08 -12.18
N LEU A 228 -4.95 6.04 -12.93
CA LEU A 228 -4.49 5.82 -14.31
C LEU A 228 -3.38 4.78 -14.40
N VAL A 229 -2.43 4.79 -13.45
CA VAL A 229 -1.32 3.81 -13.42
C VAL A 229 -1.83 2.41 -13.15
N TYR A 230 -2.56 2.19 -12.04
CA TYR A 230 -2.98 0.85 -11.64
C TYR A 230 -4.05 0.25 -12.56
N GLU A 231 -5.05 1.03 -12.96
CA GLU A 231 -6.07 0.58 -13.91
C GLU A 231 -5.51 0.42 -15.33
N GLY A 232 -4.46 1.20 -15.67
CA GLY A 232 -3.74 1.10 -16.93
C GLY A 232 -3.12 -0.27 -17.18
N PHE A 233 -2.81 -1.03 -16.14
CA PHE A 233 -2.30 -2.40 -16.27
C PHE A 233 -3.29 -3.37 -16.94
N GLY A 234 -4.58 -3.09 -16.89
CA GLY A 234 -5.62 -3.91 -17.51
C GLY A 234 -6.24 -3.32 -18.77
N ARG A 235 -5.80 -2.13 -19.21
CA ARG A 235 -6.34 -1.42 -20.37
C ARG A 235 -5.44 -1.57 -21.59
N ASP A 236 -6.05 -1.62 -22.77
CA ASP A 236 -5.33 -1.34 -24.00
C ASP A 236 -5.05 0.18 -24.14
N LEU A 237 -4.18 0.55 -25.08
CA LEU A 237 -3.79 1.95 -25.24
C LEU A 237 -4.98 2.88 -25.58
N PRO A 238 -5.92 2.54 -26.49
CA PRO A 238 -7.09 3.37 -26.75
C PRO A 238 -7.97 3.61 -25.50
N ALA A 239 -8.26 2.56 -24.72
CA ALA A 239 -9.04 2.67 -23.49
C ALA A 239 -8.29 3.49 -22.42
N HIS A 240 -6.95 3.30 -22.30
CA HIS A 240 -6.14 4.11 -21.41
C HIS A 240 -6.16 5.59 -21.81
N MET A 241 -6.00 5.90 -23.11
CA MET A 241 -6.03 7.28 -23.60
C MET A 241 -7.40 7.95 -23.40
N ALA A 242 -8.49 7.24 -23.52
CA ALA A 242 -9.83 7.76 -23.22
C ALA A 242 -9.96 8.14 -21.72
N ALA A 243 -9.52 7.25 -20.82
CA ALA A 243 -9.48 7.52 -19.37
C ALA A 243 -8.57 8.71 -19.04
N HIS A 244 -7.35 8.73 -19.61
CA HIS A 244 -6.40 9.84 -19.45
C HIS A 244 -7.00 11.17 -19.88
N THR A 245 -7.62 11.23 -21.06
CA THR A 245 -8.25 12.46 -21.57
C THR A 245 -9.35 12.96 -20.65
N THR A 246 -10.17 12.05 -20.12
CA THR A 246 -11.21 12.39 -19.15
C THR A 246 -10.62 12.95 -17.85
N ALA A 247 -9.60 12.30 -17.30
CA ALA A 247 -8.92 12.75 -16.09
C ALA A 247 -8.26 14.13 -16.29
N LEU A 248 -7.54 14.31 -17.41
CA LEU A 248 -6.87 15.57 -17.74
C LEU A 248 -7.88 16.71 -17.92
N ALA A 249 -9.01 16.46 -18.61
CA ALA A 249 -10.07 17.45 -18.75
C ALA A 249 -10.68 17.84 -17.40
N GLY A 250 -10.78 16.92 -16.45
CA GLY A 250 -11.16 17.20 -15.07
C GLY A 250 -10.15 18.11 -14.37
N CYS A 251 -8.86 17.79 -14.50
CA CYS A 251 -7.80 18.62 -13.91
C CYS A 251 -7.82 20.05 -14.43
N PHE A 252 -7.98 20.28 -15.75
CA PHE A 252 -8.05 21.64 -16.32
C PHE A 252 -9.20 22.50 -15.78
N LYS A 253 -10.26 21.86 -15.27
CA LYS A 253 -11.43 22.56 -14.71
C LYS A 253 -11.29 22.83 -13.21
N SER A 254 -10.31 22.23 -12.55
CA SER A 254 -10.14 22.27 -11.09
C SER A 254 -9.61 23.63 -10.60
N ASP A 255 -9.92 23.95 -9.34
CA ASP A 255 -9.32 25.09 -8.65
C ASP A 255 -7.82 24.85 -8.45
N ASP A 256 -7.40 23.61 -8.21
CA ASP A 256 -6.01 23.22 -8.04
C ASP A 256 -5.17 23.53 -9.30
N HIS A 257 -5.72 23.33 -10.52
CA HIS A 257 -5.02 23.71 -11.73
C HIS A 257 -4.80 25.23 -11.83
N ARG A 258 -5.85 26.02 -11.53
CA ARG A 258 -5.75 27.48 -11.52
C ARG A 258 -4.74 27.96 -10.49
N GLU A 259 -4.77 27.40 -9.28
CA GLU A 259 -3.82 27.70 -8.22
C GLU A 259 -2.39 27.33 -8.63
N GLY A 260 -2.18 26.13 -9.20
CA GLY A 260 -0.85 25.68 -9.63
C GLY A 260 -0.23 26.61 -10.68
N VAL A 261 -1.00 27.09 -11.64
CA VAL A 261 -0.55 28.05 -12.65
C VAL A 261 -0.25 29.42 -12.01
N ALA A 262 -1.14 29.93 -11.15
CA ALA A 262 -0.94 31.19 -10.46
C ALA A 262 0.31 31.16 -9.57
N ALA A 263 0.46 30.14 -8.74
CA ALA A 263 1.59 29.98 -7.85
C ALA A 263 2.92 29.92 -8.61
N PHE A 264 2.96 29.20 -9.76
CA PHE A 264 4.14 29.15 -10.62
C PHE A 264 4.54 30.52 -11.17
N LEU A 265 3.56 31.29 -11.72
CA LEU A 265 3.81 32.61 -12.26
C LEU A 265 4.24 33.62 -11.17
N GLU A 266 3.68 33.51 -9.98
CA GLU A 266 3.95 34.36 -8.82
C GLU A 266 5.19 33.89 -8.01
N ARG A 267 5.82 32.76 -8.39
CA ARG A 267 7.00 32.16 -7.72
C ARG A 267 6.77 31.93 -6.22
N ARG A 268 5.60 31.45 -5.85
CA ARG A 268 5.22 31.06 -4.48
C ARG A 268 4.85 29.59 -4.41
N PRO A 269 4.86 28.98 -3.22
CA PRO A 269 4.26 27.64 -3.03
C PRO A 269 2.78 27.64 -3.38
N ALA A 270 2.32 26.57 -4.01
CA ALA A 270 0.91 26.36 -4.28
C ALA A 270 0.15 25.88 -3.03
N SER A 271 -1.11 26.29 -2.91
CA SER A 271 -2.02 25.87 -1.83
C SER A 271 -3.19 25.09 -2.41
N PHE A 272 -2.98 23.78 -2.60
CA PHE A 272 -3.98 22.90 -3.21
C PHE A 272 -5.05 22.46 -2.22
N THR A 273 -6.30 22.40 -2.70
CA THR A 273 -7.49 22.02 -1.91
C THR A 273 -8.10 20.69 -2.33
N GLY A 274 -7.67 20.13 -3.48
CA GLY A 274 -8.22 18.91 -4.04
C GLY A 274 -9.53 19.11 -4.84
N ARG A 275 -9.86 20.34 -5.20
CA ARG A 275 -11.10 20.73 -5.87
C ARG A 275 -10.87 21.29 -7.26
#